data_fe53600027916d1cd5500b1200296261
#
_entry.id   fe53600027916d1cd5500b1200296261
#
_cell.length_a   1.000
_cell.length_b   1.000
_cell.length_c   1.000
_cell.angle_alpha   90.00
_cell.angle_beta   90.00
_cell.angle_gamma   90.00
#
_symmetry.space_group_name_H-M   'P 1'
#
loop_
_entity.id
_entity.type
_entity.pdbx_description
1 polymer ?
#
loop_
_entity_poly.entity_id
_entity_poly.type
_entity_poly.pdbx_seq_one_letter_code
_entity_poly.pdbx_strand_id
1 'polypeptide(L)'
;SVYTGLRYFKVDPQKGFFLNGKSYQIRGVNRHQDRPGKGWAISEKDHQEDMQLIKEIGANGVRLAHYPHSDYFYSLCDKEGLLVWAEIPFIGNGTESTAFEENLKQQLTELIRQNFNHPSIFCWSLFNELVKGNPEKLVAELNDLAHKEDPTRLTVAAANIEGRPENKITDIMAFNTYPGWYWAEPETMGPSIDWKKDEKRGVCISEYGAGASIKHHQQRMKKAPKC
;
A
#
# COMPACT_ATOMS: atom_id res chain seq x y z
N SER A 1 -12.31 22.06 -15.57
CA SER A 1 -10.84 21.87 -15.69
C SER A 1 -10.44 20.73 -14.80
N VAL A 2 -9.63 19.84 -15.31
CA VAL A 2 -9.07 18.71 -14.56
C VAL A 2 -7.59 19.00 -14.36
N TYR A 3 -7.11 18.91 -13.12
CA TYR A 3 -5.67 18.93 -12.84
C TYR A 3 -5.10 17.56 -13.20
N THR A 4 -4.00 17.54 -13.94
CA THR A 4 -3.25 16.32 -14.22
C THR A 4 -1.75 16.62 -14.24
N GLY A 5 -0.92 15.61 -14.04
CA GLY A 5 0.53 15.74 -14.07
C GLY A 5 1.15 14.71 -15.00
N LEU A 6 2.23 15.12 -15.67
CA LEU A 6 3.00 14.25 -16.53
C LEU A 6 4.13 13.60 -15.71
N ARG A 7 4.14 12.29 -15.65
CA ARG A 7 5.16 11.50 -14.96
C ARG A 7 5.21 10.10 -15.55
N TYR A 8 6.30 9.40 -15.33
CA TYR A 8 6.36 7.95 -15.54
C TYR A 8 7.11 7.27 -14.40
N PHE A 9 6.75 6.03 -14.15
CA PHE A 9 7.31 5.18 -13.12
C PHE A 9 7.99 3.97 -13.75
N LYS A 10 9.09 3.55 -13.13
CA LYS A 10 9.76 2.30 -13.48
C LYS A 10 10.23 1.63 -12.20
N VAL A 11 10.04 0.34 -12.11
CA VAL A 11 10.68 -0.51 -11.09
C VAL A 11 11.70 -1.39 -11.76
N ASP A 12 12.91 -1.36 -11.24
CA ASP A 12 14.00 -2.23 -11.64
C ASP A 12 14.30 -3.19 -10.48
N PRO A 13 14.29 -4.51 -10.70
CA PRO A 13 14.49 -5.48 -9.62
C PRO A 13 15.79 -5.32 -8.84
N GLN A 14 16.82 -4.78 -9.49
CA GLN A 14 18.17 -4.62 -8.92
C GLN A 14 18.41 -3.20 -8.38
N LYS A 15 17.80 -2.19 -9.03
CA LYS A 15 18.10 -0.78 -8.80
C LYS A 15 16.97 -0.03 -8.07
N GLY A 16 15.81 -0.69 -7.87
CA GLY A 16 14.66 -0.13 -7.18
C GLY A 16 13.76 0.76 -8.03
N PHE A 17 13.11 1.71 -7.39
CA PHE A 17 12.09 2.56 -7.99
C PHE A 17 12.69 3.81 -8.65
N PHE A 18 12.14 4.18 -9.80
CA PHE A 18 12.52 5.37 -10.57
C PHE A 18 11.29 6.22 -10.85
N LEU A 19 11.41 7.51 -10.62
CA LEU A 19 10.45 8.54 -11.00
C LEU A 19 11.07 9.44 -12.06
N ASN A 20 10.43 9.54 -13.22
CA ASN A 20 10.90 10.36 -14.35
C ASN A 20 12.38 10.10 -14.71
N GLY A 21 12.78 8.83 -14.71
CA GLY A 21 14.13 8.37 -15.05
C GLY A 21 15.19 8.55 -13.96
N LYS A 22 14.85 9.13 -12.82
CA LYS A 22 15.76 9.28 -11.69
C LYS A 22 15.45 8.26 -10.62
N SER A 23 16.48 7.66 -10.03
CA SER A 23 16.31 6.80 -8.84
C SER A 23 15.63 7.59 -7.73
N TYR A 24 14.60 6.98 -7.13
CA TYR A 24 13.78 7.63 -6.13
C TYR A 24 13.52 6.66 -4.97
N GLN A 25 14.09 6.96 -3.83
CA GLN A 25 13.88 6.17 -2.63
C GLN A 25 12.53 6.53 -2.00
N ILE A 26 11.60 5.58 -1.99
CA ILE A 26 10.31 5.76 -1.33
C ILE A 26 10.50 5.58 0.18
N ARG A 27 10.07 6.58 0.94
CA ARG A 27 9.92 6.56 2.40
C ARG A 27 8.45 6.84 2.67
N GLY A 28 7.68 5.77 2.85
CA GLY A 28 6.23 5.84 2.97
C GLY A 28 5.72 5.54 4.36
N VAL A 29 4.48 5.92 4.57
CA VAL A 29 3.68 5.54 5.72
C VAL A 29 2.36 4.92 5.26
N ASN A 30 1.76 4.09 6.12
CA ASN A 30 0.40 3.62 5.93
C ASN A 30 -0.57 4.59 6.61
N ARG A 31 -1.68 4.88 5.96
CA ARG A 31 -2.72 5.74 6.49
C ARG A 31 -4.08 5.05 6.45
N HIS A 32 -4.77 5.05 7.57
CA HIS A 32 -6.21 4.77 7.64
C HIS A 32 -7.01 6.07 7.61
N GLN A 33 -8.20 6.04 7.00
CA GLN A 33 -9.09 7.19 6.89
C GLN A 33 -10.09 7.22 8.04
N ASP A 34 -9.59 7.28 9.26
CA ASP A 34 -10.43 7.32 10.46
C ASP A 34 -9.79 8.16 11.57
N ARG A 35 -10.63 8.59 12.53
CA ARG A 35 -10.20 9.32 13.71
C ARG A 35 -11.01 8.93 14.96
N PRO A 36 -10.41 8.97 16.15
CA PRO A 36 -11.13 8.77 17.39
C PRO A 36 -12.33 9.74 17.51
N GLY A 37 -13.49 9.19 17.82
CA GLY A 37 -14.73 9.96 17.98
C GLY A 37 -15.43 10.37 16.68
N LYS A 38 -14.82 10.14 15.51
CA LYS A 38 -15.40 10.46 14.20
C LYS A 38 -15.56 9.23 13.30
N GLY A 39 -14.79 8.15 13.55
CA GLY A 39 -14.69 7.05 12.60
C GLY A 39 -14.29 7.56 11.23
N TRP A 40 -14.98 7.16 10.18
CA TRP A 40 -14.73 7.58 8.79
C TRP A 40 -15.34 8.94 8.42
N ALA A 41 -16.17 9.54 9.28
CA ALA A 41 -16.79 10.84 9.05
C ALA A 41 -15.80 11.99 9.31
N ILE A 42 -14.64 11.95 8.68
CA ILE A 42 -13.59 12.94 8.78
C ILE A 42 -13.77 14.08 7.77
N SER A 43 -13.34 15.27 8.15
CA SER A 43 -13.46 16.48 7.33
C SER A 43 -12.21 16.76 6.51
N GLU A 44 -12.30 17.70 5.57
CA GLU A 44 -11.13 18.18 4.81
C GLU A 44 -10.01 18.68 5.73
N LYS A 45 -10.37 19.32 6.85
CA LYS A 45 -9.42 19.76 7.85
C LYS A 45 -8.65 18.60 8.48
N ASP A 46 -9.33 17.48 8.75
CA ASP A 46 -8.70 16.27 9.25
C ASP A 46 -7.72 15.69 8.23
N HIS A 47 -8.09 15.69 6.95
CA HIS A 47 -7.20 15.28 5.87
C HIS A 47 -5.96 16.18 5.74
N GLN A 48 -6.13 17.49 5.88
CA GLN A 48 -5.02 18.46 5.86
C GLN A 48 -4.07 18.25 7.03
N GLU A 49 -4.59 17.98 8.21
CA GLU A 49 -3.77 17.67 9.38
C GLU A 49 -2.96 16.39 9.21
N ASP A 50 -3.59 15.31 8.67
CA ASP A 50 -2.87 14.07 8.35
C ASP A 50 -1.76 14.33 7.32
N MET A 51 -2.03 15.10 6.27
CA MET A 51 -1.03 15.47 5.28
C MET A 51 0.14 16.23 5.91
N GLN A 52 -0.14 17.18 6.81
CA GLN A 52 0.89 17.90 7.54
C GLN A 52 1.78 16.94 8.34
N LEU A 53 1.19 16.06 9.13
CA LEU A 53 1.92 15.07 9.93
C LEU A 53 2.78 14.14 9.06
N ILE A 54 2.26 13.67 7.92
CA ILE A 54 2.99 12.84 6.96
C ILE A 54 4.22 13.59 6.42
N LYS A 55 4.08 14.88 6.14
CA LYS A 55 5.20 15.72 5.67
C LYS A 55 6.22 16.02 6.77
N GLU A 56 5.77 16.28 7.99
CA GLU A 56 6.64 16.56 9.14
C GLU A 56 7.62 15.42 9.44
N ILE A 57 7.20 14.16 9.26
CA ILE A 57 8.10 13.01 9.42
C ILE A 57 8.98 12.74 8.19
N GLY A 58 8.90 13.58 7.14
CA GLY A 58 9.72 13.47 5.94
C GLY A 58 9.30 12.34 4.99
N ALA A 59 8.06 11.85 5.07
CA ALA A 59 7.55 10.87 4.13
C ALA A 59 7.33 11.49 2.73
N ASN A 60 7.63 10.71 1.69
CA ASN A 60 7.42 11.08 0.29
C ASN A 60 6.45 10.13 -0.43
N GLY A 61 5.86 9.20 0.31
CA GLY A 61 4.86 8.27 -0.17
C GLY A 61 3.87 7.91 0.93
N VAL A 62 2.66 7.52 0.53
CA VAL A 62 1.61 7.07 1.43
C VAL A 62 0.87 5.89 0.82
N ARG A 63 0.70 4.84 1.60
CA ARG A 63 -0.22 3.76 1.28
C ARG A 63 -1.56 4.04 1.94
N LEU A 64 -2.61 4.11 1.12
CA LEU A 64 -3.96 4.36 1.58
C LEU A 64 -4.62 3.01 1.92
N ALA A 65 -4.32 2.56 3.12
CA ALA A 65 -4.72 1.26 3.64
C ALA A 65 -6.16 1.30 4.15
N HIS A 66 -6.94 0.31 3.97
CA HIS A 66 -6.88 -0.86 3.05
C HIS A 66 -8.09 -0.80 2.13
N TYR A 67 -8.47 0.37 1.65
CA TYR A 67 -9.70 0.68 0.93
C TYR A 67 -9.57 2.02 0.20
N PRO A 68 -10.45 2.32 -0.77
CA PRO A 68 -10.47 3.62 -1.41
C PRO A 68 -10.68 4.76 -0.42
N HIS A 69 -9.83 5.78 -0.48
CA HIS A 69 -9.92 6.97 0.35
C HIS A 69 -10.66 8.10 -0.37
N SER A 70 -10.89 9.21 0.33
CA SER A 70 -11.54 10.40 -0.19
C SER A 70 -10.73 11.01 -1.36
N ASP A 71 -11.41 11.41 -2.43
CA ASP A 71 -10.87 12.16 -3.57
C ASP A 71 -10.08 13.41 -3.13
N TYR A 72 -10.55 14.06 -2.08
CA TYR A 72 -9.84 15.20 -1.50
C TYR A 72 -8.41 14.85 -1.04
N PHE A 73 -8.21 13.65 -0.47
CA PHE A 73 -6.88 13.25 -0.02
C PHE A 73 -5.95 12.91 -1.20
N TYR A 74 -6.46 12.29 -2.26
CA TYR A 74 -5.70 12.11 -3.51
C TYR A 74 -5.27 13.47 -4.08
N SER A 75 -6.19 14.44 -4.12
CA SER A 75 -5.90 15.80 -4.58
C SER A 75 -4.83 16.50 -3.72
N LEU A 76 -4.83 16.29 -2.40
CA LEU A 76 -3.75 16.75 -1.53
C LEU A 76 -2.40 16.09 -1.87
N CYS A 77 -2.39 14.78 -2.12
CA CYS A 77 -1.18 14.06 -2.51
C CYS A 77 -0.63 14.58 -3.84
N ASP A 78 -1.48 14.87 -4.83
CA ASP A 78 -1.07 15.47 -6.09
C ASP A 78 -0.40 16.82 -5.87
N LYS A 79 -1.02 17.69 -5.07
CA LYS A 79 -0.53 19.03 -4.76
C LYS A 79 0.80 19.00 -4.02
N GLU A 80 0.94 18.11 -3.06
CA GLU A 80 2.11 18.03 -2.19
C GLU A 80 3.23 17.12 -2.77
N GLY A 81 2.97 16.46 -3.90
CA GLY A 81 3.95 15.62 -4.59
C GLY A 81 4.28 14.30 -3.88
N LEU A 82 3.32 13.74 -3.12
CA LEU A 82 3.48 12.43 -2.52
C LEU A 82 3.14 11.31 -3.52
N LEU A 83 3.92 10.23 -3.47
CA LEU A 83 3.55 9.00 -4.17
C LEU A 83 2.42 8.29 -3.42
N VAL A 84 1.42 7.82 -4.16
CA VAL A 84 0.26 7.13 -3.59
C VAL A 84 0.20 5.68 -4.06
N TRP A 85 0.03 4.80 -3.10
CA TRP A 85 -0.37 3.41 -3.26
C TRP A 85 -1.85 3.33 -2.90
N ALA A 86 -2.71 3.04 -3.87
CA ALA A 86 -4.16 2.94 -3.69
C ALA A 86 -4.59 1.48 -3.77
N GLU A 87 -5.51 1.04 -2.91
CA GLU A 87 -5.92 -0.36 -2.82
C GLU A 87 -7.42 -0.59 -2.68
N ILE A 88 -7.86 -1.77 -3.15
CA ILE A 88 -9.21 -2.29 -2.93
C ILE A 88 -9.27 -3.07 -1.62
N PRO A 89 -10.46 -3.19 -0.98
CA PRO A 89 -10.60 -3.83 0.33
C PRO A 89 -10.65 -5.36 0.25
N PHE A 90 -9.67 -5.98 -0.41
CA PHE A 90 -9.50 -7.42 -0.43
C PHE A 90 -8.48 -7.84 0.64
N ILE A 91 -8.96 -8.12 1.84
CA ILE A 91 -8.14 -8.28 3.05
C ILE A 91 -8.41 -9.62 3.72
N GLY A 92 -7.34 -10.29 4.14
CA GLY A 92 -7.38 -11.46 5.02
C GLY A 92 -7.98 -12.71 4.37
N ASN A 93 -9.28 -12.85 4.42
CA ASN A 93 -9.97 -14.03 3.91
C ASN A 93 -10.92 -13.64 2.78
N GLY A 94 -10.64 -14.13 1.59
CA GLY A 94 -11.61 -14.08 0.50
C GLY A 94 -12.76 -15.06 0.73
N THR A 95 -13.92 -14.74 0.19
CA THR A 95 -15.05 -15.66 0.10
C THR A 95 -15.06 -16.26 -1.30
N GLU A 96 -15.08 -17.58 -1.39
CA GLU A 96 -15.19 -18.27 -2.69
C GLU A 96 -16.65 -18.18 -3.18
N SER A 97 -17.05 -17.03 -3.71
CA SER A 97 -18.35 -16.86 -4.36
C SER A 97 -18.24 -15.94 -5.56
N THR A 98 -18.96 -16.23 -6.62
CA THR A 98 -19.02 -15.41 -7.83
C THR A 98 -19.40 -13.96 -7.53
N ALA A 99 -20.36 -13.75 -6.64
CA ALA A 99 -20.79 -12.41 -6.26
C ALA A 99 -19.67 -11.59 -5.59
N PHE A 100 -18.84 -12.23 -4.77
CA PHE A 100 -17.68 -11.57 -4.15
C PHE A 100 -16.61 -11.22 -5.20
N GLU A 101 -16.31 -12.15 -6.11
CA GLU A 101 -15.34 -11.92 -7.19
C GLU A 101 -15.79 -10.80 -8.13
N GLU A 102 -17.05 -10.79 -8.53
CA GLU A 102 -17.64 -9.73 -9.37
C GLU A 102 -17.59 -8.38 -8.66
N ASN A 103 -17.91 -8.34 -7.36
CA ASN A 103 -17.85 -7.12 -6.57
C ASN A 103 -16.41 -6.57 -6.48
N LEU A 104 -15.42 -7.42 -6.25
CA LEU A 104 -14.01 -6.99 -6.23
C LEU A 104 -13.56 -6.41 -7.58
N LYS A 105 -13.94 -7.05 -8.69
CA LYS A 105 -13.64 -6.57 -10.05
C LYS A 105 -14.31 -5.22 -10.32
N GLN A 106 -15.55 -5.05 -9.87
CA GLN A 106 -16.26 -3.79 -9.96
C GLN A 106 -15.55 -2.71 -9.13
N GLN A 107 -15.22 -2.97 -7.87
CA GLN A 107 -14.52 -2.02 -7.01
C GLN A 107 -13.16 -1.61 -7.56
N LEU A 108 -12.39 -2.54 -8.14
CA LEU A 108 -11.12 -2.23 -8.79
C LEU A 108 -11.31 -1.32 -10.00
N THR A 109 -12.30 -1.62 -10.85
CA THR A 109 -12.64 -0.81 -12.01
C THR A 109 -13.05 0.61 -11.58
N GLU A 110 -13.89 0.73 -10.57
CA GLU A 110 -14.34 2.01 -10.04
C GLU A 110 -13.18 2.81 -9.43
N LEU A 111 -12.34 2.19 -8.61
CA LEU A 111 -11.15 2.80 -8.03
C LEU A 111 -10.25 3.40 -9.12
N ILE A 112 -9.95 2.62 -10.16
CA ILE A 112 -9.07 3.05 -11.25
C ILE A 112 -9.72 4.20 -12.03
N ARG A 113 -10.96 4.05 -12.47
CA ARG A 113 -11.64 5.03 -13.33
C ARG A 113 -11.90 6.35 -12.62
N GLN A 114 -12.24 6.32 -11.33
CA GLN A 114 -12.46 7.53 -10.53
C GLN A 114 -11.17 8.29 -10.30
N ASN A 115 -10.05 7.58 -10.12
CA ASN A 115 -8.78 8.16 -9.69
C ASN A 115 -7.71 8.19 -10.78
N PHE A 116 -8.05 7.86 -12.03
CA PHE A 116 -7.12 7.78 -13.16
C PHE A 116 -6.31 9.06 -13.36
N ASN A 117 -6.92 10.23 -13.14
CA ASN A 117 -6.29 11.52 -13.36
C ASN A 117 -5.37 12.00 -12.23
N HIS A 118 -5.29 11.27 -11.10
CA HIS A 118 -4.37 11.61 -10.01
C HIS A 118 -2.93 11.19 -10.34
N PRO A 119 -2.02 12.14 -10.63
CA PRO A 119 -0.64 11.81 -11.00
C PRO A 119 0.17 11.22 -9.85
N SER A 120 -0.22 11.45 -8.61
CA SER A 120 0.41 10.91 -7.41
C SER A 120 0.32 9.38 -7.32
N ILE A 121 -0.74 8.77 -7.84
CA ILE A 121 -0.93 7.31 -7.78
C ILE A 121 0.09 6.64 -8.70
N PHE A 122 0.94 5.77 -8.14
CA PHE A 122 1.93 5.01 -8.89
C PHE A 122 1.57 3.53 -9.04
N CYS A 123 0.74 3.00 -8.16
CA CYS A 123 0.32 1.60 -8.22
C CYS A 123 -1.10 1.36 -7.70
N TRP A 124 -1.71 0.31 -8.22
CA TRP A 124 -2.98 -0.25 -7.79
C TRP A 124 -2.73 -1.54 -7.00
N SER A 125 -3.20 -1.59 -5.78
CA SER A 125 -3.01 -2.75 -4.90
C SER A 125 -4.22 -3.67 -4.94
N LEU A 126 -3.95 -4.96 -5.13
CA LEU A 126 -4.97 -5.95 -5.41
C LEU A 126 -5.43 -6.72 -4.16
N PHE A 127 -4.57 -6.84 -3.15
CA PHE A 127 -4.93 -7.44 -1.87
C PHE A 127 -4.00 -7.04 -0.73
N ASN A 128 -4.47 -7.28 0.49
CA ASN A 128 -3.68 -7.25 1.72
C ASN A 128 -3.85 -8.54 2.52
N GLU A 129 -2.72 -9.23 2.80
CA GLU A 129 -2.62 -10.33 3.77
C GLU A 129 -3.65 -11.46 3.59
N LEU A 130 -3.75 -12.02 2.40
CA LEU A 130 -4.60 -13.17 2.18
C LEU A 130 -4.04 -14.40 2.90
N VAL A 131 -4.81 -14.95 3.84
CA VAL A 131 -4.35 -16.04 4.73
C VAL A 131 -5.02 -17.39 4.47
N LYS A 132 -6.16 -17.42 3.77
CA LYS A 132 -6.92 -18.64 3.47
C LYS A 132 -7.32 -18.72 2.00
N GLY A 133 -7.74 -19.92 1.61
CA GLY A 133 -8.21 -20.19 0.26
C GLY A 133 -7.10 -20.30 -0.77
N ASN A 134 -7.50 -20.38 -2.04
CA ASN A 134 -6.61 -20.39 -3.20
C ASN A 134 -6.96 -19.20 -4.13
N PRO A 135 -6.58 -17.98 -3.79
CA PRO A 135 -6.98 -16.78 -4.49
C PRO A 135 -6.16 -16.51 -5.78
N GLU A 136 -5.22 -17.39 -6.13
CA GLU A 136 -4.28 -17.19 -7.25
C GLU A 136 -5.01 -16.79 -8.54
N LYS A 137 -6.06 -17.55 -8.93
CA LYS A 137 -6.83 -17.26 -10.13
C LYS A 137 -7.49 -15.88 -10.07
N LEU A 138 -8.15 -15.56 -8.97
CA LEU A 138 -8.82 -14.27 -8.80
C LEU A 138 -7.82 -13.11 -8.82
N VAL A 139 -6.68 -13.26 -8.14
CA VAL A 139 -5.62 -12.24 -8.15
C VAL A 139 -5.04 -12.05 -9.56
N ALA A 140 -4.89 -13.13 -10.35
CA ALA A 140 -4.47 -13.01 -11.74
C ALA A 140 -5.51 -12.24 -12.58
N GLU A 141 -6.78 -12.56 -12.44
CA GLU A 141 -7.87 -11.85 -13.13
C GLU A 141 -7.95 -10.36 -12.73
N LEU A 142 -7.73 -10.04 -11.45
CA LEU A 142 -7.66 -8.65 -10.98
C LEU A 142 -6.43 -7.93 -11.54
N ASN A 143 -5.29 -8.61 -11.64
CA ASN A 143 -4.09 -8.05 -12.24
C ASN A 143 -4.28 -7.70 -13.73
N ASP A 144 -4.84 -8.64 -14.49
CA ASP A 144 -5.16 -8.42 -15.90
C ASP A 144 -6.18 -7.27 -16.08
N LEU A 145 -7.19 -7.21 -15.21
CA LEU A 145 -8.17 -6.14 -15.19
C LEU A 145 -7.53 -4.77 -14.90
N ALA A 146 -6.64 -4.70 -13.90
CA ALA A 146 -5.95 -3.46 -13.57
C ALA A 146 -5.13 -2.94 -14.75
N HIS A 147 -4.35 -3.80 -15.42
CA HIS A 147 -3.57 -3.42 -16.61
C HIS A 147 -4.45 -3.08 -17.83
N LYS A 148 -5.62 -3.69 -17.96
CA LYS A 148 -6.58 -3.35 -19.00
C LYS A 148 -7.20 -1.97 -18.78
N GLU A 149 -7.56 -1.64 -17.55
CA GLU A 149 -8.14 -0.33 -17.19
C GLU A 149 -7.08 0.78 -17.16
N ASP A 150 -5.86 0.47 -16.71
CA ASP A 150 -4.74 1.40 -16.65
C ASP A 150 -3.39 0.73 -16.98
N PRO A 151 -2.97 0.76 -18.23
CA PRO A 151 -1.68 0.19 -18.66
C PRO A 151 -0.46 1.05 -18.24
N THR A 152 -0.67 2.17 -17.57
CA THR A 152 0.39 3.14 -17.25
C THR A 152 0.91 3.02 -15.82
N ARG A 153 0.18 2.35 -14.95
CA ARG A 153 0.53 2.16 -13.54
C ARG A 153 0.83 0.71 -13.24
N LEU A 154 1.65 0.53 -12.21
CA LEU A 154 2.04 -0.79 -11.72
C LEU A 154 0.97 -1.40 -10.82
N THR A 155 0.97 -2.72 -10.74
CA THR A 155 0.19 -3.46 -9.76
C THR A 155 1.06 -3.92 -8.59
N VAL A 156 0.46 -4.07 -7.42
CA VAL A 156 1.14 -4.50 -6.21
C VAL A 156 0.18 -5.27 -5.30
N ALA A 157 0.71 -6.04 -4.38
CA ALA A 157 -0.07 -6.66 -3.32
C ALA A 157 0.79 -6.83 -2.07
N ALA A 158 0.19 -6.61 -0.90
CA ALA A 158 0.88 -6.73 0.38
C ALA A 158 0.64 -8.11 1.00
N ALA A 159 1.67 -8.92 1.13
CA ALA A 159 1.62 -10.27 1.66
C ALA A 159 2.26 -10.37 3.04
N ASN A 160 1.69 -11.20 3.92
CA ASN A 160 2.28 -11.56 5.22
C ASN A 160 2.72 -13.03 5.27
N ILE A 161 2.34 -13.83 4.28
CA ILE A 161 2.73 -15.24 4.13
C ILE A 161 3.58 -15.37 2.87
N GLU A 162 4.78 -15.87 3.05
CA GLU A 162 5.73 -16.06 1.97
C GLU A 162 5.46 -17.34 1.18
N GLY A 163 6.00 -17.38 -0.05
CA GLY A 163 5.94 -18.57 -0.90
C GLY A 163 4.59 -18.87 -1.52
N ARG A 164 3.56 -18.08 -1.26
CA ARG A 164 2.25 -18.26 -1.90
C ARG A 164 2.32 -17.83 -3.38
N PRO A 165 1.64 -18.55 -4.29
CA PRO A 165 1.72 -18.26 -5.73
C PRO A 165 1.21 -16.87 -6.09
N GLU A 166 0.13 -16.40 -5.45
CA GLU A 166 -0.44 -15.07 -5.69
C GLU A 166 0.50 -13.91 -5.41
N ASN A 167 1.52 -14.11 -4.54
CA ASN A 167 2.51 -13.07 -4.26
C ASN A 167 3.38 -12.71 -5.47
N LYS A 168 3.41 -13.59 -6.49
CA LYS A 168 4.23 -13.43 -7.70
C LYS A 168 3.43 -13.01 -8.93
N ILE A 169 2.20 -12.55 -8.76
CA ILE A 169 1.33 -12.17 -9.88
C ILE A 169 1.54 -10.70 -10.25
N THR A 170 1.59 -9.82 -9.26
CA THR A 170 1.71 -8.37 -9.45
C THR A 170 3.11 -7.93 -9.92
N ASP A 171 3.22 -6.73 -10.47
CA ASP A 171 4.50 -6.15 -10.93
C ASP A 171 5.49 -5.93 -9.80
N ILE A 172 4.98 -5.59 -8.62
CA ILE A 172 5.76 -5.39 -7.41
C ILE A 172 5.31 -6.42 -6.37
N MET A 173 6.28 -7.08 -5.74
CA MET A 173 6.04 -7.90 -4.55
C MET A 173 6.22 -7.05 -3.30
N ALA A 174 5.26 -7.08 -2.39
CA ALA A 174 5.35 -6.35 -1.15
C ALA A 174 5.05 -7.23 0.07
N PHE A 175 5.76 -6.98 1.16
CA PHE A 175 5.66 -7.79 2.37
C PHE A 175 5.38 -6.95 3.60
N ASN A 176 4.40 -7.41 4.39
CA ASN A 176 4.15 -6.93 5.75
C ASN A 176 5.03 -7.75 6.70
N THR A 177 5.93 -7.10 7.42
CA THR A 177 6.84 -7.78 8.34
C THR A 177 7.15 -6.89 9.55
N TYR A 178 7.04 -7.45 10.75
CA TYR A 178 7.05 -6.69 11.99
C TYR A 178 8.03 -7.24 13.03
N PRO A 179 9.36 -7.38 12.71
CA PRO A 179 10.35 -7.69 13.72
C PRO A 179 10.40 -6.57 14.76
N GLY A 180 10.53 -6.97 16.03
CA GLY A 180 10.45 -6.04 17.16
C GLY A 180 9.04 -5.71 17.64
N TRP A 181 7.99 -6.13 16.89
CA TRP A 181 6.60 -5.95 17.28
C TRP A 181 5.88 -7.28 17.50
N TYR A 182 5.65 -8.06 16.44
CA TYR A 182 5.00 -9.35 16.56
C TYR A 182 5.96 -10.50 16.83
N TRP A 183 7.20 -10.37 16.40
CA TRP A 183 8.25 -11.39 16.52
C TRP A 183 9.64 -10.76 16.54
N ALA A 184 10.64 -11.49 17.06
CA ALA A 184 12.05 -11.11 17.13
C ALA A 184 12.32 -9.72 17.77
N GLU A 185 13.56 -9.25 17.66
CA GLU A 185 14.01 -7.95 18.15
C GLU A 185 14.14 -6.96 16.98
N PRO A 186 14.04 -5.63 17.21
CA PRO A 186 14.11 -4.62 16.13
C PRO A 186 15.37 -4.71 15.28
N GLU A 187 16.49 -5.12 15.86
CA GLU A 187 17.78 -5.27 15.18
C GLU A 187 17.77 -6.34 14.08
N THR A 188 16.81 -7.23 14.11
CA THR A 188 16.63 -8.29 13.10
C THR A 188 15.95 -7.80 11.83
N MET A 189 15.50 -6.56 11.76
CA MET A 189 14.77 -6.01 10.59
C MET A 189 15.60 -6.16 9.32
N GLY A 190 16.85 -5.68 9.31
CA GLY A 190 17.74 -5.80 8.15
C GLY A 190 17.85 -7.24 7.64
N PRO A 191 18.37 -8.18 8.44
CA PRO A 191 18.46 -9.59 8.04
C PRO A 191 17.13 -10.22 7.63
N SER A 192 16.01 -9.79 8.20
CA SER A 192 14.68 -10.34 7.89
C SER A 192 14.13 -9.95 6.53
N ILE A 193 14.69 -8.92 5.89
CA ILE A 193 14.27 -8.44 4.57
C ILE A 193 15.30 -8.72 3.47
N ASP A 194 16.56 -8.98 3.80
CA ASP A 194 17.64 -9.17 2.82
C ASP A 194 17.41 -10.34 1.86
N TRP A 195 16.68 -11.35 2.30
CA TRP A 195 16.36 -12.54 1.50
C TRP A 195 15.09 -12.37 0.63
N LYS A 196 14.29 -11.30 0.85
CA LYS A 196 13.06 -11.00 0.09
C LYS A 196 13.40 -10.38 -1.27
N LYS A 197 14.27 -11.02 -2.04
CA LYS A 197 14.66 -10.54 -3.38
C LYS A 197 14.01 -11.39 -4.45
N ASP A 198 13.59 -10.77 -5.52
CA ASP A 198 13.13 -11.43 -6.74
C ASP A 198 13.95 -10.91 -7.93
N GLU A 199 14.36 -11.82 -8.83
CA GLU A 199 15.19 -11.45 -9.97
C GLU A 199 14.41 -10.70 -11.07
N LYS A 200 13.08 -10.86 -11.08
CA LYS A 200 12.21 -10.35 -12.14
C LYS A 200 11.36 -9.17 -11.69
N ARG A 201 11.14 -9.00 -10.39
CA ARG A 201 10.21 -8.01 -9.83
C ARG A 201 10.88 -7.14 -8.79
N GLY A 202 10.43 -5.90 -8.70
CA GLY A 202 10.74 -5.07 -7.55
C GLY A 202 10.13 -5.65 -6.28
N VAL A 203 10.87 -5.55 -5.19
CA VAL A 203 10.41 -5.99 -3.86
C VAL A 203 10.44 -4.81 -2.92
N CYS A 204 9.39 -4.65 -2.11
CA CYS A 204 9.37 -3.64 -1.05
C CYS A 204 8.77 -4.19 0.24
N ILE A 205 8.99 -3.48 1.33
CA ILE A 205 8.27 -3.68 2.59
C ILE A 205 7.10 -2.71 2.61
N SER A 206 5.89 -3.26 2.67
CA SER A 206 4.64 -2.51 2.68
C SER A 206 4.20 -2.09 4.07
N GLU A 207 4.54 -2.91 5.07
CA GLU A 207 4.28 -2.60 6.45
C GLU A 207 5.40 -3.08 7.36
N TYR A 208 5.83 -2.21 8.27
CA TYR A 208 6.77 -2.51 9.34
C TYR A 208 6.60 -1.51 10.49
N GLY A 209 7.26 -1.76 11.60
CA GLY A 209 7.24 -0.90 12.77
C GLY A 209 6.47 -1.49 13.94
N ALA A 210 6.20 -0.68 14.94
CA ALA A 210 5.52 -1.07 16.17
C ALA A 210 4.46 -0.05 16.55
N GLY A 211 3.40 -0.49 17.23
CA GLY A 211 2.44 0.41 17.85
C GLY A 211 3.13 1.28 18.88
N ALA A 212 2.91 2.56 18.81
CA ALA A 212 3.54 3.54 19.69
C ALA A 212 2.50 4.50 20.27
N SER A 213 2.75 4.94 21.49
CA SER A 213 1.98 5.99 22.14
C SER A 213 2.95 7.00 22.76
N ILE A 214 2.67 8.29 22.57
CA ILE A 214 3.44 9.37 23.21
C ILE A 214 3.41 9.32 24.74
N LYS A 215 2.53 8.49 25.31
CA LYS A 215 2.42 8.27 26.76
C LYS A 215 3.29 7.12 27.25
N HIS A 216 3.85 6.32 26.35
CA HIS A 216 4.69 5.18 26.71
C HIS A 216 6.17 5.54 26.57
N HIS A 217 6.84 5.59 27.70
CA HIS A 217 8.28 5.82 27.78
C HIS A 217 8.92 4.70 28.60
N GLN A 218 9.72 3.84 27.96
CA GLN A 218 10.46 2.77 28.63
C GLN A 218 11.88 2.66 28.07
N GLN A 219 12.85 2.38 28.92
CA GLN A 219 14.25 2.14 28.50
C GLN A 219 14.44 0.84 27.72
N ARG A 220 13.58 -0.16 27.96
CA ARG A 220 13.47 -1.38 27.15
C ARG A 220 12.01 -1.64 26.90
N MET A 221 11.62 -1.66 25.65
CA MET A 221 10.26 -2.04 25.27
C MET A 221 10.08 -3.55 25.53
N LYS A 222 9.34 -3.90 26.57
CA LYS A 222 8.71 -5.22 26.61
C LYS A 222 7.65 -5.24 25.51
N LYS A 223 7.50 -6.39 24.81
CA LYS A 223 6.42 -6.55 23.82
C LYS A 223 5.15 -5.90 24.31
N ALA A 224 4.62 -4.93 23.57
CA ALA A 224 3.32 -4.39 23.88
C ALA A 224 2.27 -5.52 23.80
N PRO A 225 1.24 -5.51 24.64
CA PRO A 225 0.14 -6.44 24.49
C PRO A 225 -0.43 -6.29 23.08
N LYS A 226 -0.73 -7.41 22.44
CA LYS A 226 -1.45 -7.40 21.16
C LYS A 226 -2.74 -6.62 21.36
N CYS A 227 -2.94 -5.55 20.59
CA CYS A 227 -4.23 -4.88 20.48
C CYS A 227 -5.25 -5.80 19.83
#